data_b0a6d44f9abb7a64dba6ceefcc5fafed
#
_entry.id   b0a6d44f9abb7a64dba6ceefcc5fafed
#
_cell.length_a   1.000
_cell.length_b   1.000
_cell.length_c   1.000
_cell.angle_alpha   90.00
_cell.angle_beta   90.00
_cell.angle_gamma   90.00
#
_symmetry.space_group_name_H-M   'P 1'
#
loop_
_entity.id
_entity.type
_entity.pdbx_description
1 polymer ?
#
loop_
_entity_poly.entity_id
_entity_poly.type
_entity_poly.pdbx_seq_one_letter_code
_entity_poly.pdbx_strand_id
1 'polypeptide(L)'
;MKQLTVLFIMINFFLSAQEKESDEIAAAASNATNPLAFVTKLQLQPNHTWKDNDASQINITTRIVQPTGTLGLPFIKSKDPSKVYTIYRLEVPVISQTFPNATQFDATGISDIVLLDVVAFKQKWGLVGIGTGLIMPTASPKILGTGKWSSGVSGVVLNTKIKGLQYGVLFQQYWSFAGDADRQDKNFMLIQPILNKVIAKGVVLAFSPIMNFDWENDDFYIPISLGITKVFAKNLSMSLTPEYVVSGPTEGDFTVRFQINAMFPPSKN
;
A
#
# COMPACT_ATOMS: atom_id res chain seq x y z
N MET A 1 -51.25 24.49 0.11
CA MET A 1 -50.29 24.33 -1.00
C MET A 1 -48.85 24.71 -0.65
N LYS A 2 -48.57 25.89 -0.10
CA LYS A 2 -47.16 26.32 0.23
C LYS A 2 -46.43 25.40 1.21
N GLN A 3 -47.08 24.80 2.20
CA GLN A 3 -46.45 23.89 3.16
C GLN A 3 -46.04 22.54 2.54
N LEU A 4 -46.80 22.00 1.59
CA LEU A 4 -46.47 20.78 0.86
C LEU A 4 -45.26 20.99 -0.05
N THR A 5 -45.13 22.15 -0.67
CA THR A 5 -43.98 22.49 -1.54
C THR A 5 -42.69 22.61 -0.72
N VAL A 6 -42.74 23.22 0.48
CA VAL A 6 -41.58 23.31 1.36
C VAL A 6 -41.15 21.93 1.87
N LEU A 7 -42.10 21.07 2.22
CA LEU A 7 -41.81 19.69 2.66
C LEU A 7 -41.17 18.87 1.51
N PHE A 8 -41.68 19.02 0.29
CA PHE A 8 -41.12 18.33 -0.87
C PHE A 8 -39.70 18.80 -1.21
N ILE A 9 -39.43 20.12 -1.10
CA ILE A 9 -38.06 20.66 -1.26
C ILE A 9 -37.10 20.15 -0.17
N MET A 10 -37.54 20.12 1.09
CA MET A 10 -36.74 19.57 2.18
C MET A 10 -36.43 18.09 1.97
N ILE A 11 -37.42 17.27 1.61
CA ILE A 11 -37.22 15.83 1.34
C ILE A 11 -36.22 15.63 0.21
N ASN A 12 -36.30 16.36 -0.90
CA ASN A 12 -35.37 16.28 -2.01
C ASN A 12 -33.95 16.73 -1.58
N PHE A 13 -33.84 17.76 -0.75
CA PHE A 13 -32.54 18.21 -0.21
C PHE A 13 -31.90 17.14 0.70
N PHE A 14 -32.67 16.49 1.57
CA PHE A 14 -32.19 15.39 2.40
C PHE A 14 -31.80 14.17 1.58
N LEU A 15 -32.59 13.81 0.57
CA LEU A 15 -32.28 12.69 -0.34
C LEU A 15 -31.00 12.97 -1.15
N SER A 16 -30.84 14.16 -1.70
CA SER A 16 -29.65 14.54 -2.45
C SER A 16 -28.40 14.66 -1.57
N ALA A 17 -28.53 15.10 -0.32
CA ALA A 17 -27.43 15.12 0.62
C ALA A 17 -26.98 13.69 1.01
N GLN A 18 -27.91 12.77 1.21
CA GLN A 18 -27.64 11.38 1.52
C GLN A 18 -27.02 10.62 0.32
N GLU A 19 -27.45 10.94 -0.90
CA GLU A 19 -26.87 10.38 -2.12
C GLU A 19 -25.46 10.89 -2.35
N LYS A 20 -25.20 12.18 -2.16
CA LYS A 20 -23.87 12.79 -2.26
C LYS A 20 -22.89 12.21 -1.21
N GLU A 21 -23.32 12.03 0.02
CA GLU A 21 -22.51 11.37 1.06
C GLU A 21 -22.21 9.92 0.71
N SER A 22 -23.16 9.22 0.06
CA SER A 22 -22.95 7.86 -0.43
C SER A 22 -21.87 7.79 -1.51
N ASP A 23 -21.85 8.71 -2.45
CA ASP A 23 -20.86 8.77 -3.52
C ASP A 23 -19.47 9.17 -3.00
N GLU A 24 -19.38 10.09 -2.05
CA GLU A 24 -18.10 10.44 -1.40
C GLU A 24 -17.48 9.26 -0.67
N ILE A 25 -18.28 8.48 0.06
CA ILE A 25 -17.80 7.26 0.74
C ILE A 25 -17.40 6.18 -0.26
N ALA A 26 -18.12 6.02 -1.38
CA ALA A 26 -17.76 5.08 -2.42
C ALA A 26 -16.43 5.46 -3.12
N ALA A 27 -16.23 6.75 -3.40
CA ALA A 27 -14.97 7.27 -3.94
C ALA A 27 -13.82 7.08 -2.95
N ALA A 28 -14.04 7.36 -1.66
CA ALA A 28 -13.04 7.15 -0.62
C ALA A 28 -12.67 5.67 -0.47
N ALA A 29 -13.63 4.74 -0.60
CA ALA A 29 -13.39 3.31 -0.56
C ALA A 29 -12.50 2.85 -1.74
N SER A 30 -12.76 3.36 -2.94
CA SER A 30 -11.92 3.13 -4.11
C SER A 30 -10.51 3.70 -3.92
N ASN A 31 -10.40 4.92 -3.40
CA ASN A 31 -9.11 5.58 -3.18
C ASN A 31 -8.28 4.89 -2.08
N ALA A 32 -8.93 4.41 -1.01
CA ALA A 32 -8.24 3.75 0.10
C ALA A 32 -7.43 2.52 -0.34
N THR A 33 -7.99 1.73 -1.26
CA THR A 33 -7.43 0.45 -1.72
C THR A 33 -6.66 0.54 -3.04
N ASN A 34 -6.75 1.67 -3.76
CA ASN A 34 -6.06 1.88 -5.04
C ASN A 34 -4.64 2.42 -4.79
N PRO A 35 -3.57 1.70 -5.19
CA PRO A 35 -2.19 2.16 -5.03
C PRO A 35 -1.85 3.38 -5.91
N LEU A 36 -2.58 3.57 -7.00
CA LEU A 36 -2.41 4.69 -7.95
C LEU A 36 -3.47 5.79 -7.78
N ALA A 37 -4.18 5.85 -6.65
CA ALA A 37 -5.15 6.91 -6.42
C ALA A 37 -4.49 8.29 -6.36
N PHE A 38 -5.08 9.28 -7.05
CA PHE A 38 -4.61 10.67 -7.01
C PHE A 38 -5.07 11.38 -5.73
N VAL A 39 -4.66 10.87 -4.59
CA VAL A 39 -4.92 11.41 -3.24
C VAL A 39 -3.67 11.28 -2.38
N THR A 40 -3.38 12.30 -1.58
CA THR A 40 -2.33 12.22 -0.56
C THR A 40 -2.81 11.28 0.55
N LYS A 41 -1.95 10.33 0.96
CA LYS A 41 -2.25 9.41 2.05
C LYS A 41 -1.14 9.45 3.09
N LEU A 42 -1.55 9.56 4.34
CA LEU A 42 -0.73 9.20 5.49
C LEU A 42 -1.25 7.86 6.01
N GLN A 43 -0.40 6.85 6.02
CA GLN A 43 -0.76 5.50 6.40
C GLN A 43 0.10 5.05 7.59
N LEU A 44 -0.56 4.49 8.60
CA LEU A 44 0.10 3.81 9.70
C LEU A 44 -0.32 2.34 9.65
N GLN A 45 0.66 1.44 9.56
CA GLN A 45 0.41 0.01 9.39
C GLN A 45 1.19 -0.81 10.42
N PRO A 46 0.63 -1.06 11.61
CA PRO A 46 1.14 -2.07 12.52
C PRO A 46 0.80 -3.48 12.02
N ASN A 47 1.81 -4.34 12.00
CA ASN A 47 1.71 -5.75 11.70
C ASN A 47 2.26 -6.54 12.86
N HIS A 48 1.63 -7.65 13.22
CA HIS A 48 2.21 -8.63 14.13
C HIS A 48 2.30 -9.97 13.40
N THR A 49 3.50 -10.53 13.37
CA THR A 49 3.79 -11.85 12.80
C THR A 49 4.17 -12.82 13.91
N TRP A 50 3.44 -13.91 13.99
CA TRP A 50 3.81 -15.10 14.76
C TRP A 50 4.51 -16.05 13.81
N LYS A 51 5.72 -16.49 14.18
CA LYS A 51 6.54 -17.38 13.38
C LYS A 51 6.38 -18.81 13.87
N ASP A 52 6.52 -19.77 12.97
CA ASP A 52 6.38 -21.20 13.28
C ASP A 52 7.38 -21.69 14.35
N ASN A 53 8.49 -21.00 14.54
CA ASN A 53 9.53 -21.30 15.55
C ASN A 53 9.37 -20.54 16.89
N ASP A 54 8.15 -20.18 17.27
CA ASP A 54 7.80 -19.38 18.46
C ASP A 54 8.41 -17.96 18.48
N ALA A 55 9.11 -17.54 17.45
CA ALA A 55 9.56 -16.17 17.33
C ALA A 55 8.41 -15.25 16.95
N SER A 56 8.52 -13.97 17.26
CA SER A 56 7.52 -12.98 16.89
C SER A 56 8.16 -11.70 16.38
N GLN A 57 7.41 -10.99 15.54
CA GLN A 57 7.84 -9.72 14.99
C GLN A 57 6.67 -8.74 14.95
N ILE A 58 6.90 -7.55 15.50
CA ILE A 58 6.02 -6.40 15.29
C ILE A 58 6.72 -5.48 14.30
N ASN A 59 6.01 -5.08 13.25
CA ASN A 59 6.47 -4.09 12.29
C ASN A 59 5.44 -2.97 12.20
N ILE A 60 5.85 -1.73 12.48
CA ILE A 60 5.02 -0.54 12.33
C ILE A 60 5.58 0.27 11.17
N THR A 61 4.92 0.23 10.02
CA THR A 61 5.32 1.01 8.85
C THR A 61 4.49 2.28 8.74
N THR A 62 5.18 3.43 8.76
CA THR A 62 4.58 4.71 8.37
C THR A 62 4.84 4.94 6.90
N ARG A 63 3.77 5.26 6.14
CA ARG A 63 3.86 5.59 4.72
C ARG A 63 3.28 6.95 4.42
N ILE A 64 3.99 7.69 3.60
CA ILE A 64 3.50 8.94 2.99
C ILE A 64 3.38 8.67 1.49
N VAL A 65 2.18 8.83 0.96
CA VAL A 65 1.90 8.71 -0.48
C VAL A 65 1.48 10.08 -0.98
N GLN A 66 2.27 10.66 -1.88
CA GLN A 66 2.07 12.01 -2.39
C GLN A 66 1.97 11.99 -3.91
N PRO A 67 0.76 12.17 -4.48
CA PRO A 67 0.62 12.43 -5.92
C PRO A 67 1.02 13.88 -6.25
N THR A 68 1.63 14.04 -7.41
CA THR A 68 2.05 15.34 -7.94
C THR A 68 1.70 15.45 -9.42
N GLY A 69 1.45 16.66 -9.91
CA GLY A 69 1.25 16.94 -11.34
C GLY A 69 2.54 16.92 -12.17
N THR A 70 3.54 16.12 -11.80
CA THR A 70 4.85 16.05 -12.46
C THR A 70 5.05 14.68 -13.12
N LEU A 71 6.10 14.54 -13.94
CA LEU A 71 6.46 13.32 -14.65
C LEU A 71 7.82 12.81 -14.13
N GLY A 72 7.81 11.88 -13.19
CA GLY A 72 8.99 11.25 -12.59
C GLY A 72 9.84 12.23 -11.78
N LEU A 73 10.35 13.29 -12.38
CA LEU A 73 11.14 14.31 -11.70
C LEU A 73 10.26 15.49 -11.26
N PRO A 74 10.50 16.09 -10.07
CA PRO A 74 9.60 17.09 -9.49
C PRO A 74 9.54 18.42 -10.28
N PHE A 75 10.47 18.66 -11.20
CA PHE A 75 10.54 19.88 -12.02
C PHE A 75 9.95 19.70 -13.43
N ILE A 76 9.61 18.46 -13.86
CA ILE A 76 8.97 18.22 -15.15
C ILE A 76 7.44 18.20 -14.94
N LYS A 77 6.76 19.26 -15.38
CA LYS A 77 5.29 19.34 -15.25
C LYS A 77 4.59 18.44 -16.27
N SER A 78 3.56 17.73 -15.83
CA SER A 78 2.65 17.03 -16.73
C SER A 78 1.81 18.05 -17.52
N LYS A 79 1.63 17.81 -18.81
CA LYS A 79 0.73 18.62 -19.64
C LYS A 79 -0.75 18.44 -19.25
N ASP A 80 -1.10 17.28 -18.71
CA ASP A 80 -2.45 16.95 -18.25
C ASP A 80 -2.37 16.06 -16.99
N PRO A 81 -2.28 16.67 -15.79
CA PRO A 81 -2.20 15.92 -14.53
C PRO A 81 -3.45 15.07 -14.24
N SER A 82 -4.55 15.32 -14.94
CA SER A 82 -5.75 14.47 -14.82
C SER A 82 -5.59 13.12 -15.52
N LYS A 83 -4.63 12.99 -16.41
CA LYS A 83 -4.34 11.77 -17.20
C LYS A 83 -3.00 11.14 -16.85
N VAL A 84 -1.98 11.97 -16.58
CA VAL A 84 -0.61 11.51 -16.29
C VAL A 84 -0.08 12.29 -15.10
N TYR A 85 0.38 11.58 -14.09
CA TYR A 85 0.88 12.15 -12.83
C TYR A 85 1.88 11.20 -12.17
N THR A 86 2.69 11.72 -11.27
CA THR A 86 3.62 10.90 -10.48
C THR A 86 3.10 10.72 -9.07
N ILE A 87 3.31 9.54 -8.52
CA ILE A 87 3.08 9.21 -7.12
C ILE A 87 4.43 8.91 -6.49
N TYR A 88 4.79 9.68 -5.46
CA TYR A 88 5.90 9.37 -4.57
C TYR A 88 5.39 8.63 -3.35
N ARG A 89 6.11 7.62 -2.91
CA ARG A 89 5.82 6.86 -1.69
C ARG A 89 7.07 6.72 -0.86
N LEU A 90 7.04 7.23 0.35
CA LEU A 90 8.07 7.04 1.36
C LEU A 90 7.54 6.06 2.41
N GLU A 91 8.34 5.04 2.74
CA GLU A 91 8.04 4.07 3.79
C GLU A 91 9.14 4.09 4.84
N VAL A 92 8.74 4.22 6.10
CA VAL A 92 9.64 4.18 7.27
C VAL A 92 9.15 3.08 8.19
N PRO A 93 9.78 1.89 8.17
CA PRO A 93 9.43 0.78 9.05
C PRO A 93 10.19 0.85 10.37
N VAL A 94 9.49 0.56 11.46
CA VAL A 94 10.04 0.29 12.79
C VAL A 94 9.74 -1.17 13.13
N ILE A 95 10.75 -1.94 13.43
CA ILE A 95 10.62 -3.37 13.69
C ILE A 95 11.04 -3.66 15.14
N SER A 96 10.28 -4.53 15.80
CA SER A 96 10.64 -5.19 17.04
C SER A 96 10.51 -6.69 16.83
N GLN A 97 11.58 -7.45 17.01
CA GLN A 97 11.60 -8.89 16.84
C GLN A 97 12.15 -9.59 18.07
N THR A 98 11.61 -10.77 18.36
CA THR A 98 11.96 -11.59 19.51
C THR A 98 12.12 -13.06 19.09
N PHE A 99 13.22 -13.68 19.49
CA PHE A 99 13.55 -15.07 19.23
C PHE A 99 13.79 -15.82 20.55
N PRO A 100 12.80 -16.56 21.09
CA PRO A 100 12.91 -17.18 22.41
C PRO A 100 14.14 -18.09 22.60
N ASN A 101 14.57 -18.77 21.54
CA ASN A 101 15.71 -19.70 21.54
C ASN A 101 17.00 -19.09 20.97
N ALA A 102 17.01 -17.81 20.61
CA ALA A 102 18.14 -17.14 19.96
C ALA A 102 18.11 -15.63 20.25
N THR A 103 18.12 -15.27 21.54
CA THR A 103 17.95 -13.87 22.01
C THR A 103 19.00 -12.89 21.51
N GLN A 104 20.15 -13.37 20.99
CA GLN A 104 21.14 -12.53 20.29
C GLN A 104 20.60 -11.87 19.03
N PHE A 105 19.46 -12.34 18.50
CA PHE A 105 18.76 -11.75 17.36
C PHE A 105 17.59 -10.84 17.77
N ASP A 106 17.32 -10.70 19.07
CA ASP A 106 16.32 -9.75 19.54
C ASP A 106 16.78 -8.32 19.24
N ALA A 107 15.90 -7.56 18.64
CA ALA A 107 16.20 -6.20 18.25
C ALA A 107 14.95 -5.35 18.10
N THR A 108 15.07 -4.06 18.40
CA THR A 108 14.03 -3.05 18.16
C THR A 108 14.67 -1.80 17.56
N GLY A 109 14.12 -1.28 16.49
CA GLY A 109 14.60 -0.04 15.88
C GLY A 109 14.05 0.19 14.48
N ILE A 110 14.64 1.16 13.79
CA ILE A 110 14.29 1.49 12.41
C ILE A 110 14.89 0.44 11.48
N SER A 111 14.12 0.02 10.46
CA SER A 111 14.60 -0.80 9.36
C SER A 111 14.98 0.05 8.15
N ASP A 112 15.19 -0.58 7.00
CA ASP A 112 15.56 0.11 5.76
C ASP A 112 14.41 0.96 5.23
N ILE A 113 14.67 2.22 4.96
CA ILE A 113 13.70 3.15 4.40
C ILE A 113 13.56 2.89 2.90
N VAL A 114 12.31 2.93 2.41
CA VAL A 114 11.99 2.72 1.00
C VAL A 114 11.38 3.98 0.40
N LEU A 115 11.91 4.40 -0.73
CA LEU A 115 11.35 5.47 -1.57
C LEU A 115 10.94 4.88 -2.91
N LEU A 116 9.72 5.19 -3.35
CA LEU A 116 9.23 4.83 -4.68
C LEU A 116 8.72 6.07 -5.39
N ASP A 117 8.91 6.08 -6.71
CA ASP A 117 8.23 6.98 -7.61
C ASP A 117 7.57 6.16 -8.73
N VAL A 118 6.32 6.50 -9.05
CA VAL A 118 5.55 5.82 -10.09
C VAL A 118 4.82 6.86 -10.92
N VAL A 119 5.12 6.90 -12.22
CA VAL A 119 4.34 7.67 -13.19
C VAL A 119 3.11 6.87 -13.55
N ALA A 120 1.94 7.41 -13.23
CA ALA A 120 0.64 6.80 -13.48
C ALA A 120 0.00 7.38 -14.73
N PHE A 121 -0.54 6.50 -15.56
CA PHE A 121 -1.24 6.81 -16.81
C PHE A 121 -2.69 6.34 -16.70
N LYS A 122 -3.63 7.29 -16.74
CA LYS A 122 -5.05 6.97 -16.71
C LYS A 122 -5.51 6.49 -18.08
N GLN A 123 -6.19 5.35 -18.09
CA GLN A 123 -6.77 4.73 -19.27
C GLN A 123 -8.29 4.70 -19.14
N LYS A 124 -9.01 4.46 -20.25
CA LYS A 124 -10.49 4.31 -20.25
C LYS A 124 -10.97 3.13 -19.38
N TRP A 125 -10.12 2.15 -19.13
CA TRP A 125 -10.43 0.94 -18.37
C TRP A 125 -9.80 0.91 -16.97
N GLY A 126 -8.87 1.83 -16.67
CA GLY A 126 -8.18 1.82 -15.39
C GLY A 126 -6.90 2.65 -15.39
N LEU A 127 -5.87 2.12 -14.76
CA LEU A 127 -4.60 2.79 -14.52
C LEU A 127 -3.43 1.86 -14.87
N VAL A 128 -2.40 2.42 -15.46
CA VAL A 128 -1.10 1.78 -15.65
C VAL A 128 -0.07 2.66 -14.97
N GLY A 129 0.87 2.07 -14.25
CA GLY A 129 1.99 2.78 -13.62
C GLY A 129 3.31 2.14 -13.96
N ILE A 130 4.34 2.97 -14.13
CA ILE A 130 5.73 2.55 -14.31
C ILE A 130 6.59 3.44 -13.41
N GLY A 131 7.58 2.86 -12.75
CA GLY A 131 8.36 3.62 -11.82
C GLY A 131 9.64 2.95 -11.36
N THR A 132 10.26 3.58 -10.38
CA THR A 132 11.49 3.08 -9.76
C THR A 132 11.33 3.01 -8.24
N GLY A 133 12.22 2.26 -7.60
CA GLY A 133 12.30 2.17 -6.16
C GLY A 133 13.74 2.24 -5.69
N LEU A 134 13.94 2.80 -4.50
CA LEU A 134 15.22 2.87 -3.81
C LEU A 134 15.02 2.36 -2.37
N ILE A 135 15.82 1.39 -1.97
CA ILE A 135 15.93 0.90 -0.60
C ILE A 135 17.24 1.40 -0.03
N MET A 136 17.15 2.10 1.08
CA MET A 136 18.29 2.73 1.75
C MET A 136 18.66 1.93 3.00
N PRO A 137 19.93 1.52 3.21
CA PRO A 137 20.37 0.74 4.36
C PRO A 137 20.44 1.59 5.64
N THR A 138 19.29 2.05 6.10
CA THR A 138 19.14 2.96 7.25
C THR A 138 18.90 2.23 8.57
N ALA A 139 18.86 0.90 8.56
CA ALA A 139 18.52 0.10 9.72
C ALA A 139 19.46 0.36 10.91
N SER A 140 18.85 0.54 12.07
CA SER A 140 19.54 0.70 13.35
C SER A 140 18.73 0.00 14.46
N PRO A 141 19.22 -1.10 15.02
CA PRO A 141 20.51 -1.79 14.75
C PRO A 141 20.55 -2.48 13.36
N LYS A 142 21.77 -2.70 12.85
CA LYS A 142 22.03 -3.27 11.50
C LYS A 142 21.32 -4.60 11.21
N ILE A 143 20.98 -5.39 12.23
CA ILE A 143 20.29 -6.68 12.09
C ILE A 143 18.85 -6.51 11.54
N LEU A 144 18.27 -5.33 11.67
CA LEU A 144 16.89 -5.04 11.19
C LEU A 144 16.82 -4.63 9.72
N GLY A 145 17.93 -4.65 8.99
CA GLY A 145 17.96 -4.26 7.58
C GLY A 145 18.91 -5.10 6.73
N THR A 146 18.91 -4.81 5.45
CA THR A 146 19.72 -5.52 4.46
C THR A 146 21.18 -5.12 4.47
N GLY A 147 21.50 -3.89 4.90
CA GLY A 147 22.84 -3.30 4.79
C GLY A 147 23.26 -2.92 3.38
N LYS A 148 22.33 -3.06 2.39
CA LYS A 148 22.60 -2.81 0.97
C LYS A 148 21.71 -1.70 0.44
N TRP A 149 22.30 -0.80 -0.34
CA TRP A 149 21.55 0.08 -1.24
C TRP A 149 21.02 -0.74 -2.38
N SER A 150 19.71 -0.72 -2.58
CA SER A 150 19.09 -1.43 -3.69
C SER A 150 18.19 -0.48 -4.47
N SER A 151 18.24 -0.58 -5.79
CA SER A 151 17.30 0.13 -6.67
C SER A 151 16.62 -0.85 -7.60
N GLY A 152 15.50 -0.41 -8.17
CA GLY A 152 14.73 -1.32 -9.00
C GLY A 152 13.68 -0.62 -9.84
N VAL A 153 12.98 -1.44 -10.61
CA VAL A 153 11.85 -1.02 -11.44
C VAL A 153 10.55 -1.52 -10.86
N SER A 154 9.49 -0.75 -11.04
CA SER A 154 8.14 -1.15 -10.64
C SER A 154 7.14 -0.95 -11.79
N GLY A 155 6.13 -1.80 -11.82
CA GLY A 155 5.03 -1.69 -12.74
C GLY A 155 3.72 -2.06 -12.07
N VAL A 156 2.64 -1.37 -12.47
CA VAL A 156 1.31 -1.68 -11.98
C VAL A 156 0.30 -1.54 -13.10
N VAL A 157 -0.60 -2.50 -13.18
CA VAL A 157 -1.78 -2.47 -14.05
C VAL A 157 -2.99 -2.71 -13.18
N LEU A 158 -3.94 -1.78 -13.18
CA LEU A 158 -5.13 -1.84 -12.34
C LEU A 158 -6.38 -1.50 -13.16
N ASN A 159 -7.27 -2.47 -13.33
CA ASN A 159 -8.56 -2.26 -13.96
C ASN A 159 -9.57 -1.74 -12.93
N THR A 160 -10.23 -0.65 -13.27
CA THR A 160 -11.24 0.01 -12.42
C THR A 160 -12.54 0.28 -13.18
N LYS A 161 -12.72 -0.32 -14.37
CA LYS A 161 -13.87 -0.09 -15.25
C LYS A 161 -15.20 -0.54 -14.64
N ILE A 162 -15.16 -1.61 -13.85
CA ILE A 162 -16.35 -2.15 -13.18
C ILE A 162 -16.54 -1.42 -11.85
N LYS A 163 -17.69 -0.76 -11.69
CA LYS A 163 -18.01 -0.03 -10.45
C LYS A 163 -17.92 -0.95 -9.23
N GLY A 164 -17.15 -0.55 -8.23
CA GLY A 164 -16.97 -1.30 -6.99
C GLY A 164 -16.05 -2.52 -7.11
N LEU A 165 -15.35 -2.70 -8.24
CA LEU A 165 -14.37 -3.74 -8.43
C LEU A 165 -13.07 -3.15 -8.98
N GLN A 166 -11.95 -3.47 -8.34
CA GLN A 166 -10.60 -3.18 -8.82
C GLN A 166 -9.83 -4.49 -8.88
N TYR A 167 -9.17 -4.76 -10.00
CA TYR A 167 -8.31 -5.92 -10.11
C TYR A 167 -7.11 -5.63 -11.00
N GLY A 168 -6.01 -6.26 -10.68
CA GLY A 168 -4.76 -6.02 -11.37
C GLY A 168 -3.56 -6.68 -10.69
N VAL A 169 -2.39 -6.18 -11.03
CA VAL A 169 -1.12 -6.66 -10.47
C VAL A 169 -0.15 -5.49 -10.34
N LEU A 170 0.61 -5.52 -9.25
CA LEU A 170 1.78 -4.69 -9.04
C LEU A 170 2.98 -5.62 -8.96
N PHE A 171 4.08 -5.26 -9.61
CA PHE A 171 5.37 -5.92 -9.47
C PHE A 171 6.48 -4.91 -9.21
N GLN A 172 7.51 -5.35 -8.51
CA GLN A 172 8.71 -4.57 -8.22
C GLN A 172 9.91 -5.51 -8.26
N GLN A 173 10.94 -5.18 -9.03
CA GLN A 173 12.18 -5.91 -9.07
C GLN A 173 13.29 -5.03 -8.52
N TYR A 174 14.09 -5.54 -7.60
CA TYR A 174 15.18 -4.82 -6.94
C TYR A 174 16.50 -5.54 -7.10
N TRP A 175 17.58 -4.77 -7.24
CA TRP A 175 18.97 -5.22 -7.23
C TRP A 175 19.79 -4.34 -6.31
N SER A 176 20.66 -4.95 -5.49
CA SER A 176 21.66 -4.18 -4.73
C SER A 176 22.74 -3.67 -5.67
N PHE A 177 23.30 -2.52 -5.37
CA PHE A 177 24.37 -1.89 -6.15
C PHE A 177 25.49 -1.31 -5.30
N ALA A 178 25.30 -1.20 -3.98
CA ALA A 178 26.29 -0.68 -3.01
C ALA A 178 25.91 -1.12 -1.60
N GLY A 179 26.79 -0.83 -0.62
CA GLY A 179 26.52 -1.06 0.81
C GLY A 179 27.63 -1.85 1.51
N ASP A 180 27.28 -2.49 2.60
CA ASP A 180 28.20 -3.26 3.44
C ASP A 180 28.69 -4.51 2.68
N ALA A 181 30.02 -4.63 2.52
CA ALA A 181 30.63 -5.74 1.77
C ALA A 181 30.44 -7.12 2.46
N ASP A 182 30.28 -7.12 3.79
CA ASP A 182 30.08 -8.35 4.56
C ASP A 182 28.60 -8.83 4.53
N ARG A 183 27.73 -8.08 3.87
CA ARG A 183 26.31 -8.44 3.71
C ARG A 183 26.07 -8.99 2.31
N GLN A 184 25.23 -10.01 2.24
CA GLN A 184 24.82 -10.63 0.98
C GLN A 184 24.14 -9.64 0.06
N ASP A 185 24.43 -9.72 -1.23
CA ASP A 185 23.74 -8.95 -2.24
C ASP A 185 22.23 -9.27 -2.30
N LYS A 186 21.46 -8.40 -2.89
CA LYS A 186 20.00 -8.53 -2.99
C LYS A 186 19.58 -8.49 -4.45
N ASN A 187 18.82 -9.49 -4.84
CA ASN A 187 18.18 -9.60 -6.13
C ASN A 187 16.82 -10.28 -5.92
N PHE A 188 15.73 -9.49 -5.85
CA PHE A 188 14.43 -10.04 -5.52
C PHE A 188 13.29 -9.32 -6.24
N MET A 189 12.20 -10.04 -6.45
CA MET A 189 10.98 -9.54 -7.06
C MET A 189 9.79 -9.66 -6.10
N LEU A 190 9.03 -8.57 -5.98
CA LEU A 190 7.73 -8.54 -5.30
C LEU A 190 6.62 -8.58 -6.35
N ILE A 191 5.66 -9.49 -6.18
CA ILE A 191 4.44 -9.55 -6.97
C ILE A 191 3.25 -9.44 -6.03
N GLN A 192 2.35 -8.50 -6.34
CA GLN A 192 1.13 -8.28 -5.58
C GLN A 192 -0.07 -8.33 -6.52
N PRO A 193 -0.80 -9.46 -6.61
CA PRO A 193 -2.12 -9.47 -7.21
C PRO A 193 -3.06 -8.58 -6.39
N ILE A 194 -3.94 -7.86 -7.07
CA ILE A 194 -4.89 -6.92 -6.46
C ILE A 194 -6.28 -7.32 -6.89
N LEU A 195 -7.15 -7.62 -5.92
CA LEU A 195 -8.57 -7.85 -6.15
C LEU A 195 -9.35 -7.21 -5.00
N ASN A 196 -9.94 -6.04 -5.26
CA ASN A 196 -10.70 -5.29 -4.27
C ASN A 196 -12.16 -5.20 -4.71
N LYS A 197 -13.08 -5.65 -3.88
CA LYS A 197 -14.53 -5.63 -4.13
C LYS A 197 -15.25 -4.84 -3.05
N VAL A 198 -15.96 -3.80 -3.45
CA VAL A 198 -16.92 -3.12 -2.57
C VAL A 198 -18.10 -4.06 -2.32
N ILE A 199 -18.31 -4.46 -1.08
CA ILE A 199 -19.35 -5.42 -0.67
C ILE A 199 -20.51 -4.77 0.07
N ALA A 200 -20.27 -3.56 0.63
CA ALA A 200 -21.29 -2.73 1.27
C ALA A 200 -20.85 -1.27 1.27
N LYS A 201 -21.71 -0.34 1.70
CA LYS A 201 -21.38 1.10 1.80
C LYS A 201 -20.11 1.31 2.63
N GLY A 202 -19.04 1.76 1.97
CA GLY A 202 -17.73 2.01 2.59
C GLY A 202 -17.01 0.75 3.08
N VAL A 203 -17.40 -0.45 2.64
CA VAL A 203 -16.73 -1.71 3.00
C VAL A 203 -16.16 -2.36 1.75
N VAL A 204 -14.86 -2.62 1.78
CA VAL A 204 -14.13 -3.30 0.69
C VAL A 204 -13.55 -4.60 1.21
N LEU A 205 -13.81 -5.69 0.51
CA LEU A 205 -13.08 -6.93 0.65
C LEU A 205 -11.86 -6.88 -0.28
N ALA A 206 -10.67 -7.13 0.26
CA ALA A 206 -9.40 -6.99 -0.45
C ALA A 206 -8.59 -8.28 -0.38
N PHE A 207 -8.24 -8.81 -1.55
CA PHE A 207 -7.24 -9.86 -1.70
C PHE A 207 -6.02 -9.23 -2.38
N SER A 208 -4.92 -9.08 -1.62
CA SER A 208 -3.70 -8.44 -2.13
C SER A 208 -2.45 -8.91 -1.36
N PRO A 209 -2.16 -10.23 -1.40
CA PRO A 209 -0.94 -10.77 -0.82
C PRO A 209 0.29 -10.21 -1.54
N ILE A 210 1.39 -10.05 -0.81
CA ILE A 210 2.68 -9.65 -1.39
C ILE A 210 3.58 -10.89 -1.41
N MET A 211 3.76 -11.45 -2.60
CA MET A 211 4.68 -12.56 -2.84
C MET A 211 6.09 -12.00 -3.03
N ASN A 212 7.10 -12.68 -2.50
CA ASN A 212 8.51 -12.34 -2.69
C ASN A 212 9.24 -13.51 -3.34
N PHE A 213 10.04 -13.23 -4.36
CA PHE A 213 10.93 -14.17 -5.04
C PHE A 213 12.34 -13.64 -4.90
N ASP A 214 13.16 -14.32 -4.10
CA ASP A 214 14.57 -13.99 -3.84
C ASP A 214 15.45 -14.79 -4.81
N TRP A 215 15.87 -14.15 -5.89
CA TRP A 215 16.71 -14.76 -6.92
C TRP A 215 18.16 -14.96 -6.46
N GLU A 216 18.58 -14.26 -5.42
CA GLU A 216 19.92 -14.39 -4.87
C GLU A 216 20.07 -15.68 -4.06
N ASN A 217 19.01 -16.09 -3.37
CA ASN A 217 18.98 -17.27 -2.51
C ASN A 217 18.23 -18.45 -3.13
N ASP A 218 17.69 -18.32 -4.34
CA ASP A 218 16.79 -19.29 -4.97
C ASP A 218 15.62 -19.65 -4.07
N ASP A 219 14.98 -18.62 -3.50
CA ASP A 219 13.99 -18.74 -2.45
C ASP A 219 12.73 -17.92 -2.75
N PHE A 220 11.64 -18.23 -2.07
CA PHE A 220 10.38 -17.54 -2.28
C PHE A 220 9.51 -17.49 -1.02
N TYR A 221 8.62 -16.51 -0.96
CA TYR A 221 7.63 -16.32 0.08
C TYR A 221 6.26 -16.12 -0.59
N ILE A 222 5.34 -17.06 -0.37
CA ILE A 222 4.00 -17.02 -0.95
C ILE A 222 2.95 -17.02 0.16
N PRO A 223 2.38 -15.85 0.48
CA PRO A 223 1.28 -15.74 1.43
C PRO A 223 -0.09 -15.78 0.74
N ILE A 224 -1.11 -16.08 1.53
CA ILE A 224 -2.52 -15.80 1.22
C ILE A 224 -3.01 -14.77 2.22
N SER A 225 -3.67 -13.72 1.74
CA SER A 225 -4.24 -12.68 2.60
C SER A 225 -5.63 -12.28 2.12
N LEU A 226 -6.54 -12.07 3.06
CA LEU A 226 -7.88 -11.56 2.77
C LEU A 226 -8.26 -10.51 3.80
N GLY A 227 -8.33 -9.25 3.38
CA GLY A 227 -8.56 -8.11 4.26
C GLY A 227 -9.93 -7.48 4.08
N ILE A 228 -10.37 -6.81 5.14
CA ILE A 228 -11.55 -5.93 5.10
C ILE A 228 -11.08 -4.51 5.36
N THR A 229 -11.46 -3.59 4.48
CA THR A 229 -11.28 -2.14 4.66
C THR A 229 -12.62 -1.50 4.91
N LYS A 230 -12.72 -0.72 5.99
CA LYS A 230 -13.88 0.12 6.30
C LYS A 230 -13.51 1.59 6.18
N VAL A 231 -14.31 2.32 5.41
CA VAL A 231 -14.25 3.78 5.33
C VAL A 231 -15.22 4.36 6.35
N PHE A 232 -14.72 5.14 7.28
CA PHE A 232 -15.50 5.80 8.34
C PHE A 232 -15.91 7.21 7.93
N ALA A 233 -15.05 7.88 7.17
CA ALA A 233 -15.29 9.22 6.61
C ALA A 233 -14.59 9.33 5.27
N LYS A 234 -14.89 10.35 4.46
CA LYS A 234 -14.26 10.59 3.16
C LYS A 234 -12.72 10.65 3.20
N ASN A 235 -12.16 10.93 4.36
CA ASN A 235 -10.74 11.09 4.58
C ASN A 235 -10.14 10.06 5.56
N LEU A 236 -10.92 9.09 6.06
CA LEU A 236 -10.45 8.11 7.04
C LEU A 236 -10.93 6.71 6.69
N SER A 237 -10.00 5.76 6.61
CA SER A 237 -10.30 4.33 6.52
C SER A 237 -9.39 3.51 7.41
N MET A 238 -9.87 2.34 7.79
CA MET A 238 -9.10 1.34 8.52
C MET A 238 -9.26 -0.01 7.82
N SER A 239 -8.20 -0.83 7.85
CA SER A 239 -8.24 -2.19 7.33
C SER A 239 -7.63 -3.17 8.31
N LEU A 240 -8.17 -4.39 8.27
CA LEU A 240 -7.66 -5.55 8.99
C LEU A 240 -7.43 -6.65 7.96
N THR A 241 -6.23 -7.21 7.92
CA THR A 241 -5.84 -8.22 6.94
C THR A 241 -5.06 -9.33 7.62
N PRO A 242 -5.66 -10.47 7.93
CA PRO A 242 -4.93 -11.69 8.23
C PRO A 242 -4.21 -12.19 6.98
N GLU A 243 -3.01 -12.74 7.20
CA GLU A 243 -2.15 -13.30 6.18
C GLU A 243 -1.47 -14.56 6.72
N TYR A 244 -1.43 -15.61 5.92
CA TYR A 244 -0.79 -16.89 6.23
C TYR A 244 0.16 -17.28 5.12
N VAL A 245 1.37 -17.69 5.47
CA VAL A 245 2.38 -18.15 4.52
C VAL A 245 2.11 -19.61 4.16
N VAL A 246 1.79 -19.84 2.90
CA VAL A 246 1.42 -21.18 2.40
C VAL A 246 2.56 -21.91 1.72
N SER A 247 3.66 -21.19 1.40
CA SER A 247 4.83 -21.81 0.81
C SER A 247 6.06 -20.92 0.92
N GLY A 248 7.23 -21.55 1.14
CA GLY A 248 8.53 -20.92 1.32
C GLY A 248 9.17 -21.25 2.68
N PRO A 249 10.37 -20.73 2.99
CA PRO A 249 11.10 -21.03 4.22
C PRO A 249 10.38 -20.57 5.50
N THR A 250 9.42 -19.69 5.38
CA THR A 250 8.60 -19.19 6.48
C THR A 250 7.17 -19.70 6.38
N GLU A 251 6.96 -20.88 5.75
CA GLU A 251 5.68 -21.58 5.73
C GLU A 251 5.19 -21.80 7.17
N GLY A 252 3.91 -21.49 7.41
CA GLY A 252 3.34 -21.53 8.77
C GLY A 252 3.30 -20.18 9.47
N ASP A 253 4.11 -19.20 9.08
CA ASP A 253 4.04 -17.87 9.66
C ASP A 253 2.66 -17.23 9.44
N PHE A 254 2.12 -16.64 10.52
CA PHE A 254 0.83 -15.96 10.50
C PHE A 254 1.00 -14.50 10.86
N THR A 255 0.47 -13.61 10.04
CA THR A 255 0.52 -12.16 10.25
C THR A 255 -0.88 -11.57 10.33
N VAL A 256 -1.09 -10.69 11.29
CA VAL A 256 -2.24 -9.78 11.31
C VAL A 256 -1.75 -8.37 11.01
N ARG A 257 -2.25 -7.82 9.91
CA ARG A 257 -1.94 -6.47 9.46
C ARG A 257 -3.14 -5.57 9.74
N PHE A 258 -2.90 -4.51 10.50
CA PHE A 258 -3.86 -3.43 10.68
C PHE A 258 -3.34 -2.19 9.95
N GLN A 259 -4.22 -1.41 9.32
CA GLN A 259 -3.80 -0.18 8.65
C GLN A 259 -4.82 0.92 8.87
N ILE A 260 -4.32 2.11 9.18
CA ILE A 260 -5.09 3.35 9.25
C ILE A 260 -4.63 4.23 8.09
N ASN A 261 -5.58 4.74 7.30
CA ASN A 261 -5.31 5.68 6.22
C ASN A 261 -6.02 7.01 6.50
N ALA A 262 -5.25 8.08 6.62
CA ALA A 262 -5.75 9.44 6.48
C ALA A 262 -5.52 9.89 5.04
N MET A 263 -6.59 10.33 4.36
CA MET A 263 -6.59 10.71 2.94
C MET A 263 -6.91 12.20 2.80
N PHE A 264 -6.16 12.89 1.96
CA PHE A 264 -6.32 14.33 1.72
C PHE A 264 -6.39 14.59 0.22
N PRO A 265 -7.14 15.61 -0.23
CA PRO A 265 -7.07 16.02 -1.63
C PRO A 265 -5.61 16.37 -1.98
N PRO A 266 -5.19 16.12 -3.23
CA PRO A 266 -3.84 16.48 -3.65
C PRO A 266 -3.61 17.97 -3.49
N SER A 267 -2.37 18.37 -3.15
CA SER A 267 -1.96 19.77 -3.10
C SER A 267 -2.23 20.43 -4.45
N LYS A 268 -2.90 21.57 -4.44
CA LYS A 268 -3.05 22.41 -5.63
C LYS A 268 -1.73 23.18 -5.79
N ASN A 269 -0.82 22.64 -6.58
CA ASN A 269 0.37 23.38 -7.04
C ASN A 269 0.12 23.97 -8.42
#